data_eacac3649eb1c70f571810c07c8ce230
#
_entry.id   eacac3649eb1c70f571810c07c8ce230
#
_cell.length_a   1.000
_cell.length_b   1.000
_cell.length_c   1.000
_cell.angle_alpha   90.00
_cell.angle_beta   90.00
_cell.angle_gamma   90.00
#
_symmetry.space_group_name_H-M   'P 1'
#
loop_
_entity.id
_entity.type
_entity.pdbx_description
1 polymer ?
#
loop_
_entity_poly.entity_id
_entity_poly.type
_entity_poly.pdbx_seq_one_letter_code
_entity_poly.pdbx_strand_id
1 'polypeptide(L)'
;MADHPLLERARQAPEKPGVYRFQNRRGTDLYVGKARNLRRRVLSYFGRSDLADRTISMLERATRLDFTVTASEVEAFILENTLIKRLRPRFNVLLRDDKTYPYVKLTTGEAWPRVEYTRKVRDDGHTYFGPFMGQYMARRLMDLARTHFQVRTCHIEIDGKLPRPCLYYHMKACLGPCVAGLTTPDEYAGAVEELRLFLSGRHRELL
;
A
#
# COMPACT_ATOMS: atom_id res chain seq x y z
N MET A 1 -25.94 24.25 3.33
CA MET A 1 -25.80 22.93 3.94
C MET A 1 -25.82 22.93 5.48
N ALA A 2 -26.17 24.07 6.09
CA ALA A 2 -26.26 24.17 7.55
C ALA A 2 -27.34 23.28 8.20
N ASP A 3 -28.32 22.82 7.44
CA ASP A 3 -29.45 22.00 7.92
C ASP A 3 -29.41 20.53 7.44
N HIS A 4 -28.24 20.02 7.08
CA HIS A 4 -28.15 18.63 6.62
C HIS A 4 -28.38 17.64 7.77
N PRO A 5 -29.24 16.61 7.63
CA PRO A 5 -29.58 15.66 8.70
C PRO A 5 -28.37 14.95 9.35
N LEU A 6 -27.28 14.80 8.60
CA LEU A 6 -26.06 14.16 9.11
C LEU A 6 -25.09 15.12 9.83
N LEU A 7 -25.38 16.43 9.87
CA LEU A 7 -24.46 17.40 10.49
C LEU A 7 -24.27 17.11 11.99
N GLU A 8 -25.35 16.80 12.70
CA GLU A 8 -25.24 16.46 14.12
C GLU A 8 -24.43 15.18 14.36
N ARG A 9 -24.64 14.18 13.53
CA ARG A 9 -23.82 12.94 13.55
C ARG A 9 -22.34 13.22 13.23
N ALA A 10 -22.06 14.15 12.34
CA ALA A 10 -20.69 14.59 12.02
C ALA A 10 -20.02 15.31 13.19
N ARG A 11 -20.77 16.11 13.97
CA ARG A 11 -20.27 16.76 15.20
C ARG A 11 -19.87 15.75 16.27
N GLN A 12 -20.57 14.62 16.35
CA GLN A 12 -20.30 13.53 17.28
C GLN A 12 -19.18 12.59 16.83
N ALA A 13 -18.57 12.81 15.65
CA ALA A 13 -17.49 11.97 15.15
C ALA A 13 -16.27 11.99 16.10
N PRO A 14 -15.56 10.87 16.27
CA PRO A 14 -14.33 10.81 17.06
C PRO A 14 -13.22 11.70 16.49
N GLU A 15 -12.41 12.31 17.35
CA GLU A 15 -11.21 13.05 16.97
C GLU A 15 -9.97 12.15 16.87
N LYS A 16 -10.14 11.01 16.23
CA LYS A 16 -9.13 9.96 16.09
C LYS A 16 -8.98 9.57 14.63
N PRO A 17 -7.87 8.91 14.26
CA PRO A 17 -7.73 8.29 12.95
C PRO A 17 -8.80 7.23 12.71
N GLY A 18 -9.20 7.07 11.45
CA GLY A 18 -10.17 6.04 11.11
C GLY A 18 -10.78 6.20 9.73
N VAL A 19 -11.80 5.40 9.50
CA VAL A 19 -12.59 5.34 8.27
C VAL A 19 -14.02 5.77 8.55
N TYR A 20 -14.59 6.54 7.64
CA TYR A 20 -16.00 6.95 7.67
C TYR A 20 -16.71 6.47 6.40
N ARG A 21 -18.02 6.17 6.54
CA ARG A 21 -18.87 5.67 5.46
C ARG A 21 -20.16 6.45 5.40
N PHE A 22 -20.45 7.00 4.22
CA PHE A 22 -21.78 7.54 3.93
C PHE A 22 -22.65 6.46 3.30
N GLN A 23 -23.84 6.27 3.80
CA GLN A 23 -24.77 5.23 3.37
C GLN A 23 -26.13 5.84 3.03
N ASN A 24 -26.85 5.20 2.10
CA ASN A 24 -28.22 5.55 1.79
C ASN A 24 -29.22 4.90 2.77
N ARG A 25 -30.52 5.18 2.59
CA ARG A 25 -31.60 4.66 3.41
C ARG A 25 -31.67 3.11 3.46
N ARG A 26 -31.17 2.44 2.42
CA ARG A 26 -31.11 0.97 2.33
C ARG A 26 -29.86 0.37 2.97
N GLY A 27 -28.99 1.17 3.57
CA GLY A 27 -27.71 0.73 4.15
C GLY A 27 -26.60 0.47 3.11
N THR A 28 -26.81 0.84 1.83
CA THR A 28 -25.79 0.70 0.80
C THR A 28 -24.72 1.77 0.98
N ASP A 29 -23.46 1.40 0.98
CA ASP A 29 -22.35 2.33 1.07
C ASP A 29 -22.25 3.17 -0.21
N LEU A 30 -22.38 4.48 -0.06
CA LEU A 30 -22.26 5.46 -1.12
C LEU A 30 -20.83 5.93 -1.30
N TYR A 31 -20.14 6.11 -0.17
CA TYR A 31 -18.78 6.60 -0.10
C TYR A 31 -18.07 6.07 1.14
N VAL A 32 -16.80 5.71 0.99
CA VAL A 32 -15.87 5.35 2.06
C VAL A 32 -14.68 6.31 1.99
N GLY A 33 -14.24 6.82 3.12
CA GLY A 33 -13.06 7.68 3.17
C GLY A 33 -12.32 7.53 4.50
N LYS A 34 -11.02 7.81 4.47
CA LYS A 34 -10.18 7.83 5.68
C LYS A 34 -9.91 9.26 6.17
N ALA A 35 -9.56 9.37 7.43
CA ALA A 35 -9.11 10.62 8.02
C ALA A 35 -8.10 10.38 9.14
N ARG A 36 -7.20 11.33 9.35
CA ARG A 36 -6.36 11.47 10.54
C ARG A 36 -7.17 11.93 11.75
N ASN A 37 -8.19 12.76 11.52
CA ASN A 37 -9.18 13.20 12.48
C ASN A 37 -10.54 13.12 11.80
N LEU A 38 -11.35 12.13 12.20
CA LEU A 38 -12.65 11.86 11.60
C LEU A 38 -13.58 13.07 11.71
N ARG A 39 -13.68 13.70 12.90
CA ARG A 39 -14.57 14.85 13.13
C ARG A 39 -14.24 16.01 12.18
N ARG A 40 -12.98 16.43 12.16
CA ARG A 40 -12.53 17.53 11.29
C ARG A 40 -12.82 17.24 9.83
N ARG A 41 -12.58 16.00 9.41
CA ARG A 41 -12.77 15.58 8.02
C ARG A 41 -14.23 15.58 7.62
N VAL A 42 -15.12 14.96 8.39
CA VAL A 42 -16.53 14.86 8.01
C VAL A 42 -17.26 16.21 8.13
N LEU A 43 -16.89 17.05 9.09
CA LEU A 43 -17.41 18.41 9.17
C LEU A 43 -17.07 19.26 7.94
N SER A 44 -15.93 19.01 7.30
CA SER A 44 -15.54 19.75 6.09
C SER A 44 -16.49 19.55 4.92
N TYR A 45 -17.32 18.52 4.92
CA TYR A 45 -18.37 18.32 3.91
C TYR A 45 -19.57 19.24 4.09
N PHE A 46 -19.79 19.76 5.29
CA PHE A 46 -20.97 20.58 5.62
C PHE A 46 -20.67 22.08 5.74
N GLY A 47 -19.38 22.43 5.92
CA GLY A 47 -18.92 23.81 6.12
C GLY A 47 -18.41 24.52 4.86
N ARG A 48 -18.37 23.85 3.69
CA ARG A 48 -17.81 24.41 2.46
C ARG A 48 -18.90 24.71 1.45
N SER A 49 -18.79 25.86 0.76
CA SER A 49 -19.66 26.26 -0.33
C SER A 49 -19.17 25.80 -1.71
N ASP A 50 -17.90 25.41 -1.82
CA ASP A 50 -17.19 25.03 -3.05
C ASP A 50 -17.02 23.50 -3.21
N LEU A 51 -18.03 22.73 -2.83
CA LEU A 51 -18.02 21.29 -3.01
C LEU A 51 -18.23 20.92 -4.48
N ALA A 52 -17.47 19.93 -4.95
CA ALA A 52 -17.69 19.35 -6.26
C ALA A 52 -19.10 18.73 -6.37
N ASP A 53 -19.75 18.85 -7.52
CA ASP A 53 -21.13 18.37 -7.79
C ASP A 53 -21.34 16.91 -7.37
N ARG A 54 -20.31 16.09 -7.54
CA ARG A 54 -20.32 14.69 -7.12
C ARG A 54 -20.45 14.53 -5.61
N THR A 55 -19.80 15.39 -4.83
CA THR A 55 -19.87 15.37 -3.37
C THR A 55 -21.25 15.85 -2.92
N ILE A 56 -21.81 16.86 -3.56
CA ILE A 56 -23.17 17.35 -3.32
C ILE A 56 -24.16 16.21 -3.57
N SER A 57 -24.08 15.57 -4.75
CA SER A 57 -24.96 14.44 -5.10
C SER A 57 -24.82 13.23 -4.19
N MET A 58 -23.66 13.02 -3.60
CA MET A 58 -23.44 11.98 -2.59
C MET A 58 -24.14 12.35 -1.26
N LEU A 59 -23.97 13.58 -0.80
CA LEU A 59 -24.58 14.07 0.45
C LEU A 59 -26.12 14.05 0.38
N GLU A 60 -26.72 14.50 -0.74
CA GLU A 60 -28.17 14.47 -0.96
C GLU A 60 -28.78 13.06 -0.81
N ARG A 61 -28.00 12.02 -1.12
CA ARG A 61 -28.44 10.62 -1.04
C ARG A 61 -28.06 9.93 0.25
N ALA A 62 -27.15 10.54 1.02
CA ALA A 62 -26.68 9.99 2.27
C ALA A 62 -27.68 10.23 3.39
N THR A 63 -28.06 9.17 4.09
CA THR A 63 -28.95 9.22 5.26
C THR A 63 -28.32 8.66 6.52
N ARG A 64 -27.15 8.02 6.38
CA ARG A 64 -26.37 7.47 7.51
C ARG A 64 -24.90 7.79 7.36
N LEU A 65 -24.22 7.97 8.48
CA LEU A 65 -22.81 8.24 8.59
C LEU A 65 -22.22 7.40 9.72
N ASP A 66 -21.39 6.44 9.34
CA ASP A 66 -20.73 5.51 10.27
C ASP A 66 -19.24 5.77 10.36
N PHE A 67 -18.66 5.43 11.52
CA PHE A 67 -17.23 5.60 11.81
C PHE A 67 -16.63 4.30 12.32
N THR A 68 -15.42 4.01 11.86
CA THR A 68 -14.55 2.97 12.41
C THR A 68 -13.24 3.62 12.81
N VAL A 69 -12.97 3.70 14.11
CA VAL A 69 -11.72 4.22 14.66
C VAL A 69 -10.62 3.19 14.46
N THR A 70 -9.42 3.65 14.14
CA THR A 70 -8.22 2.81 13.99
C THR A 70 -7.11 3.29 14.93
N ALA A 71 -6.14 2.43 15.21
CA ALA A 71 -5.01 2.79 16.07
C ALA A 71 -4.04 3.76 15.38
N SER A 72 -4.00 3.76 14.03
CA SER A 72 -3.09 4.60 13.25
C SER A 72 -3.71 5.03 11.90
N GLU A 73 -3.08 6.02 11.25
CA GLU A 73 -3.42 6.42 9.89
C GLU A 73 -3.14 5.32 8.87
N VAL A 74 -2.12 4.50 9.12
CA VAL A 74 -1.76 3.37 8.24
C VAL A 74 -2.87 2.32 8.29
N GLU A 75 -3.38 2.01 9.46
CA GLU A 75 -4.50 1.09 9.63
C GLU A 75 -5.78 1.65 8.98
N ALA A 76 -6.08 2.94 9.18
CA ALA A 76 -7.19 3.61 8.51
C ALA A 76 -7.11 3.49 6.99
N PHE A 77 -5.92 3.62 6.45
CA PHE A 77 -5.63 3.50 5.04
C PHE A 77 -5.87 2.08 4.51
N ILE A 78 -5.35 1.06 5.19
CA ILE A 78 -5.55 -0.35 4.82
C ILE A 78 -7.04 -0.69 4.86
N LEU A 79 -7.75 -0.24 5.91
CA LEU A 79 -9.17 -0.48 6.08
C LEU A 79 -10.00 0.21 4.99
N GLU A 80 -9.71 1.49 4.64
CA GLU A 80 -10.36 2.22 3.55
C GLU A 80 -10.25 1.45 2.23
N ASN A 81 -9.03 1.03 1.87
CA ASN A 81 -8.79 0.27 0.64
C ASN A 81 -9.55 -1.05 0.61
N THR A 82 -9.54 -1.78 1.71
CA THR A 82 -10.25 -3.05 1.85
C THR A 82 -11.75 -2.85 1.66
N LEU A 83 -12.32 -1.83 2.32
CA LEU A 83 -13.74 -1.50 2.21
C LEU A 83 -14.11 -1.03 0.80
N ILE A 84 -13.30 -0.17 0.16
CA ILE A 84 -13.57 0.29 -1.20
C ILE A 84 -13.57 -0.89 -2.20
N LYS A 85 -12.59 -1.78 -2.10
CA LYS A 85 -12.51 -2.99 -2.95
C LYS A 85 -13.71 -3.92 -2.76
N ARG A 86 -14.11 -4.14 -1.51
CA ARG A 86 -15.20 -5.03 -1.12
C ARG A 86 -16.58 -4.46 -1.46
N LEU A 87 -16.83 -3.19 -1.10
CA LEU A 87 -18.15 -2.56 -1.15
C LEU A 87 -18.41 -1.84 -2.48
N ARG A 88 -17.36 -1.50 -3.22
CA ARG A 88 -17.40 -0.76 -4.50
C ARG A 88 -18.35 0.44 -4.48
N PRO A 89 -18.19 1.38 -3.52
CA PRO A 89 -19.15 2.46 -3.32
C PRO A 89 -19.24 3.36 -4.56
N ARG A 90 -20.46 3.74 -4.95
CA ARG A 90 -20.72 4.50 -6.19
C ARG A 90 -19.97 5.83 -6.29
N PHE A 91 -19.79 6.52 -5.17
CA PHE A 91 -19.18 7.85 -5.12
C PHE A 91 -17.70 7.85 -4.76
N ASN A 92 -17.14 6.73 -4.33
CA ASN A 92 -15.72 6.64 -4.51
C ASN A 92 -15.49 6.70 -6.01
N VAL A 93 -14.77 7.75 -6.47
CA VAL A 93 -14.14 7.60 -7.76
C VAL A 93 -13.47 6.28 -7.64
N LEU A 94 -14.02 5.28 -8.30
CA LEU A 94 -13.29 4.07 -8.40
C LEU A 94 -11.88 4.53 -8.66
N LEU A 95 -10.98 4.04 -7.87
CA LEU A 95 -9.63 3.78 -8.25
C LEU A 95 -9.69 2.82 -9.47
N ARG A 96 -10.50 3.19 -10.47
CA ARG A 96 -10.47 2.77 -11.87
C ARG A 96 -9.26 3.37 -12.55
N ASP A 97 -8.84 4.51 -12.02
CA ASP A 97 -7.51 5.00 -12.27
C ASP A 97 -6.61 4.12 -11.40
N ASP A 98 -5.83 3.34 -12.04
CA ASP A 98 -4.85 2.35 -11.62
C ASP A 98 -3.72 2.98 -10.75
N LYS A 99 -4.04 3.97 -9.92
CA LYS A 99 -3.23 4.48 -8.82
C LYS A 99 -3.27 3.48 -7.68
N THR A 100 -3.04 2.23 -8.06
CA THR A 100 -2.73 1.17 -7.14
C THR A 100 -1.49 1.61 -6.38
N TYR A 101 -1.61 1.55 -5.06
CA TYR A 101 -0.48 1.87 -4.19
C TYR A 101 0.72 1.01 -4.54
N PRO A 102 1.91 1.54 -4.37
CA PRO A 102 3.11 0.78 -4.61
C PRO A 102 3.27 -0.36 -3.61
N TYR A 103 3.73 -1.46 -4.15
CA TYR A 103 4.18 -2.64 -3.43
C TYR A 103 5.64 -2.93 -3.80
N VAL A 104 6.32 -3.57 -2.90
CA VAL A 104 7.60 -4.24 -3.17
C VAL A 104 7.27 -5.73 -3.36
N LYS A 105 7.59 -6.28 -4.51
CA LYS A 105 7.44 -7.69 -4.83
C LYS A 105 8.79 -8.38 -4.68
N LEU A 106 8.83 -9.47 -3.95
CA LEU A 106 9.95 -10.40 -3.90
C LEU A 106 9.56 -11.64 -4.71
N THR A 107 10.32 -11.94 -5.75
CA THR A 107 9.97 -13.02 -6.70
C THR A 107 10.38 -14.38 -6.17
N THR A 108 9.76 -14.80 -5.07
CA THR A 108 10.09 -16.04 -4.32
C THR A 108 9.91 -17.32 -5.13
N GLY A 109 9.20 -17.29 -6.24
CA GLY A 109 9.06 -18.43 -7.16
C GLY A 109 10.21 -18.59 -8.16
N GLU A 110 11.21 -17.69 -8.17
CA GLU A 110 12.39 -17.80 -9.02
C GLU A 110 13.55 -18.47 -8.27
N ALA A 111 14.40 -19.19 -8.98
CA ALA A 111 15.62 -19.79 -8.41
C ALA A 111 16.56 -18.74 -7.79
N TRP A 112 16.60 -17.55 -8.38
CA TRP A 112 17.33 -16.39 -7.89
C TRP A 112 16.36 -15.23 -7.71
N PRO A 113 15.67 -15.13 -6.58
CA PRO A 113 14.65 -14.09 -6.35
C PRO A 113 15.20 -12.67 -6.55
N ARG A 114 14.35 -11.78 -7.02
CA ARG A 114 14.65 -10.36 -7.14
C ARG A 114 13.59 -9.49 -6.50
N VAL A 115 13.94 -8.23 -6.28
CA VAL A 115 13.03 -7.24 -5.75
C VAL A 115 12.55 -6.34 -6.89
N GLU A 116 11.24 -6.16 -6.97
CA GLU A 116 10.58 -5.33 -7.98
C GLU A 116 9.63 -4.32 -7.33
N TYR A 117 9.54 -3.15 -7.95
CA TYR A 117 8.46 -2.21 -7.71
C TYR A 117 7.25 -2.62 -8.55
N THR A 118 6.10 -2.73 -7.92
CA THR A 118 4.85 -2.99 -8.64
C THR A 118 3.69 -2.21 -8.03
N ARG A 119 2.67 -1.99 -8.83
CA ARG A 119 1.37 -1.49 -8.38
C ARG A 119 0.28 -2.55 -8.48
N LYS A 120 0.61 -3.72 -9.02
CA LYS A 120 -0.34 -4.82 -9.23
C LYS A 120 0.06 -6.00 -8.37
N VAL A 121 -0.79 -6.39 -7.44
CA VAL A 121 -0.68 -7.64 -6.70
C VAL A 121 -1.38 -8.72 -7.50
N ARG A 122 -0.70 -9.85 -7.69
CA ARG A 122 -1.22 -11.03 -8.41
C ARG A 122 -1.11 -12.24 -7.50
N ASP A 123 -1.93 -13.22 -7.76
CA ASP A 123 -1.78 -14.55 -7.16
C ASP A 123 -0.88 -15.38 -8.09
N ASP A 124 0.43 -15.15 -7.97
CA ASP A 124 1.47 -15.69 -8.84
C ASP A 124 2.56 -16.45 -8.07
N GLY A 125 2.26 -16.79 -6.80
CA GLY A 125 3.21 -17.50 -5.92
C GLY A 125 4.38 -16.66 -5.41
N HIS A 126 4.39 -15.35 -5.69
CA HIS A 126 5.40 -14.43 -5.21
C HIS A 126 4.94 -13.67 -3.96
N THR A 127 5.89 -13.12 -3.21
CA THR A 127 5.57 -12.37 -1.98
C THR A 127 5.48 -10.87 -2.25
N TYR A 128 4.42 -10.24 -1.76
CA TYR A 128 4.16 -8.83 -1.93
C TYR A 128 4.11 -8.13 -0.58
N PHE A 129 4.87 -7.05 -0.46
CA PHE A 129 4.94 -6.21 0.75
C PHE A 129 4.33 -4.85 0.46
N GLY A 130 3.53 -4.34 1.38
CA GLY A 130 2.78 -3.09 1.22
C GLY A 130 1.30 -3.27 1.56
N PRO A 131 0.43 -2.33 1.21
CA PRO A 131 0.67 -1.14 0.37
C PRO A 131 1.49 -0.06 1.07
N PHE A 132 2.38 0.60 0.32
CA PHE A 132 3.18 1.71 0.86
C PHE A 132 2.52 3.07 0.56
N MET A 133 2.64 3.99 1.51
CA MET A 133 2.15 5.36 1.39
C MET A 133 3.08 6.18 0.47
N GLY A 134 2.92 5.98 -0.84
CA GLY A 134 3.66 6.71 -1.85
C GLY A 134 4.87 5.97 -2.42
N GLN A 135 5.22 6.34 -3.65
CA GLN A 135 6.28 5.73 -4.44
C GLN A 135 7.68 5.86 -3.81
N TYR A 136 7.90 6.95 -3.08
CA TYR A 136 9.17 7.22 -2.42
C TYR A 136 9.53 6.13 -1.39
N MET A 137 8.57 5.73 -0.54
CA MET A 137 8.81 4.71 0.47
C MET A 137 9.15 3.35 -0.18
N ALA A 138 8.39 2.93 -1.17
CA ALA A 138 8.66 1.67 -1.88
C ALA A 138 10.04 1.68 -2.55
N ARG A 139 10.44 2.80 -3.16
CA ARG A 139 11.79 2.94 -3.77
C ARG A 139 12.90 2.88 -2.72
N ARG A 140 12.72 3.55 -1.57
CA ARG A 140 13.68 3.47 -0.47
C ARG A 140 13.86 2.04 0.04
N LEU A 141 12.81 1.26 0.12
CA LEU A 141 12.90 -0.15 0.50
C LEU A 141 13.63 -0.99 -0.56
N MET A 142 13.43 -0.71 -1.84
CA MET A 142 14.20 -1.35 -2.91
C MET A 142 15.69 -0.98 -2.84
N ASP A 143 16.01 0.27 -2.54
CA ASP A 143 17.39 0.70 -2.34
C ASP A 143 18.03 0.00 -1.12
N LEU A 144 17.30 -0.13 -0.01
CA LEU A 144 17.72 -0.90 1.14
C LEU A 144 17.93 -2.38 0.84
N ALA A 145 16.99 -3.00 0.11
CA ALA A 145 17.11 -4.39 -0.32
C ALA A 145 18.41 -4.63 -1.11
N ARG A 146 18.77 -3.67 -1.95
CA ARG A 146 20.00 -3.73 -2.73
C ARG A 146 21.25 -3.43 -1.90
N THR A 147 21.25 -2.34 -1.11
CA THR A 147 22.46 -1.87 -0.43
C THR A 147 22.82 -2.65 0.84
N HIS A 148 21.84 -3.17 1.58
CA HIS A 148 22.08 -3.92 2.81
C HIS A 148 22.01 -5.44 2.61
N PHE A 149 21.00 -5.90 1.85
CA PHE A 149 20.79 -7.34 1.65
C PHE A 149 21.38 -7.85 0.35
N GLN A 150 21.89 -6.97 -0.52
CA GLN A 150 22.54 -7.30 -1.77
C GLN A 150 21.71 -8.18 -2.71
N VAL A 151 20.37 -8.12 -2.57
CA VAL A 151 19.43 -8.85 -3.41
C VAL A 151 19.24 -8.10 -4.74
N ARG A 152 19.30 -8.83 -5.84
CA ARG A 152 19.22 -8.26 -7.18
C ARG A 152 17.87 -7.57 -7.47
N THR A 153 17.91 -6.59 -8.36
CA THR A 153 16.72 -5.89 -8.89
C THR A 153 16.64 -5.99 -10.42
N CYS A 154 17.63 -6.62 -11.06
CA CYS A 154 17.68 -6.76 -12.51
C CYS A 154 16.73 -7.85 -13.02
N HIS A 155 16.32 -7.73 -14.30
CA HIS A 155 15.40 -8.67 -14.97
C HIS A 155 16.10 -9.65 -15.90
N ILE A 156 17.45 -9.70 -15.86
CA ILE A 156 18.21 -10.63 -16.69
C ILE A 156 17.98 -12.08 -16.23
N GLU A 157 18.05 -12.99 -17.15
CA GLU A 157 18.10 -14.43 -16.85
C GLU A 157 19.41 -14.76 -16.14
N ILE A 158 19.33 -15.57 -15.10
CA ILE A 158 20.48 -15.95 -14.27
C ILE A 158 20.85 -17.38 -14.61
N ASP A 159 21.77 -17.54 -15.55
CA ASP A 159 22.32 -18.83 -15.97
C ASP A 159 23.82 -19.01 -15.60
N GLY A 160 24.39 -18.04 -14.90
CA GLY A 160 25.79 -18.05 -14.48
C GLY A 160 26.81 -17.80 -15.60
N LYS A 161 26.37 -17.52 -16.83
CA LYS A 161 27.28 -17.46 -18.00
C LYS A 161 27.80 -16.06 -18.33
N LEU A 162 27.41 -15.04 -17.57
CA LEU A 162 27.96 -13.70 -17.84
C LEU A 162 29.46 -13.66 -17.53
N PRO A 163 30.25 -13.10 -18.44
CA PRO A 163 31.71 -13.08 -18.30
C PRO A 163 32.21 -12.14 -17.21
N ARG A 164 31.39 -11.19 -16.78
CA ARG A 164 31.71 -10.22 -15.74
C ARG A 164 30.45 -9.71 -15.06
N PRO A 165 30.53 -9.38 -13.75
CA PRO A 165 29.41 -8.79 -13.04
C PRO A 165 29.15 -7.35 -13.46
N CYS A 166 27.92 -6.88 -13.19
CA CYS A 166 27.54 -5.50 -13.46
C CYS A 166 28.04 -4.55 -12.35
N LEU A 167 27.84 -3.24 -12.57
CA LEU A 167 28.24 -2.20 -11.63
C LEU A 167 27.72 -2.42 -10.19
N TYR A 168 26.49 -2.93 -10.02
CA TYR A 168 25.91 -3.17 -8.71
C TYR A 168 26.70 -4.18 -7.86
N TYR A 169 27.33 -5.17 -8.46
CA TYR A 169 28.24 -6.06 -7.75
C TYR A 169 29.47 -5.30 -7.22
N HIS A 170 30.12 -4.49 -8.05
CA HIS A 170 31.27 -3.70 -7.64
C HIS A 170 30.93 -2.65 -6.57
N MET A 171 29.69 -2.15 -6.55
CA MET A 171 29.16 -1.26 -5.52
C MET A 171 28.70 -2.00 -4.25
N LYS A 172 28.91 -3.33 -4.15
CA LYS A 172 28.39 -4.17 -3.07
C LYS A 172 26.88 -4.06 -2.87
N ALA A 173 26.15 -3.88 -3.96
CA ALA A 173 24.70 -3.75 -3.98
C ALA A 173 24.01 -4.94 -4.68
N CYS A 174 24.74 -6.03 -4.93
CA CYS A 174 24.24 -7.30 -5.44
C CYS A 174 25.30 -8.38 -5.22
N LEU A 175 24.91 -9.58 -4.81
CA LEU A 175 25.80 -10.74 -4.65
C LEU A 175 26.31 -11.33 -5.98
N GLY A 176 25.77 -10.87 -7.13
CA GLY A 176 26.25 -11.24 -8.45
C GLY A 176 25.94 -12.65 -8.92
N PRO A 177 24.71 -13.19 -8.70
CA PRO A 177 24.38 -14.58 -9.07
C PRO A 177 24.44 -14.84 -10.58
N CYS A 178 24.57 -13.78 -11.40
CA CYS A 178 24.66 -13.86 -12.85
C CYS A 178 26.02 -14.33 -13.38
N VAL A 179 27.05 -14.37 -12.52
CA VAL A 179 28.39 -14.85 -12.84
C VAL A 179 28.73 -16.04 -11.95
N ALA A 180 29.13 -17.14 -12.54
CA ALA A 180 29.46 -18.34 -11.79
C ALA A 180 30.58 -18.11 -10.79
N GLY A 181 30.42 -18.63 -9.57
CA GLY A 181 31.44 -18.58 -8.53
C GLY A 181 31.48 -17.28 -7.71
N LEU A 182 30.64 -16.27 -8.00
CA LEU A 182 30.60 -15.04 -7.19
C LEU A 182 29.74 -15.18 -5.93
N THR A 183 28.69 -16.00 -5.98
CA THR A 183 27.84 -16.35 -4.83
C THR A 183 27.30 -17.76 -5.01
N THR A 184 26.98 -18.40 -3.91
CA THR A 184 26.32 -19.71 -3.90
C THR A 184 24.80 -19.55 -3.80
N PRO A 185 23.99 -20.57 -4.20
CA PRO A 185 22.55 -20.55 -3.99
C PRO A 185 22.17 -20.36 -2.52
N ASP A 186 22.89 -20.97 -1.59
CA ASP A 186 22.63 -20.91 -0.15
C ASP A 186 22.92 -19.51 0.42
N GLU A 187 24.03 -18.89 0.06
CA GLU A 187 24.35 -17.51 0.44
C GLU A 187 23.29 -16.53 -0.06
N TYR A 188 22.89 -16.69 -1.31
CA TYR A 188 21.87 -15.84 -1.89
C TYR A 188 20.51 -16.05 -1.25
N ALA A 189 20.13 -17.30 -0.98
CA ALA A 189 18.87 -17.62 -0.29
C ALA A 189 18.85 -17.06 1.15
N GLY A 190 19.98 -17.08 1.85
CA GLY A 190 20.13 -16.43 3.15
C GLY A 190 19.84 -14.93 3.09
N ALA A 191 20.44 -14.22 2.15
CA ALA A 191 20.21 -12.79 1.95
C ALA A 191 18.75 -12.46 1.59
N VAL A 192 18.11 -13.32 0.80
CA VAL A 192 16.69 -13.20 0.44
C VAL A 192 15.78 -13.40 1.66
N GLU A 193 16.10 -14.35 2.53
CA GLU A 193 15.32 -14.63 3.73
C GLU A 193 15.45 -13.50 4.76
N GLU A 194 16.66 -12.98 4.99
CA GLU A 194 16.87 -11.79 5.82
C GLU A 194 16.06 -10.60 5.34
N LEU A 195 16.07 -10.33 4.02
CA LEU A 195 15.26 -9.30 3.43
C LEU A 195 13.76 -9.56 3.64
N ARG A 196 13.30 -10.80 3.51
CA ARG A 196 11.89 -11.19 3.71
C ARG A 196 11.46 -10.91 5.15
N LEU A 197 12.28 -11.29 6.13
CA LEU A 197 12.04 -11.02 7.54
C LEU A 197 11.98 -9.51 7.83
N PHE A 198 12.92 -8.76 7.27
CA PHE A 198 12.94 -7.30 7.37
C PHE A 198 11.66 -6.67 6.83
N LEU A 199 11.26 -7.01 5.60
CA LEU A 199 10.06 -6.47 4.97
C LEU A 199 8.76 -6.91 5.65
N SER A 200 8.76 -8.03 6.36
CA SER A 200 7.64 -8.53 7.17
C SER A 200 7.53 -7.86 8.54
N GLY A 201 8.47 -6.99 8.91
CA GLY A 201 8.53 -6.33 10.22
C GLY A 201 9.04 -7.23 11.36
N ARG A 202 9.60 -8.38 11.06
CA ARG A 202 10.14 -9.34 12.04
C ARG A 202 11.61 -9.06 12.38
N HIS A 203 11.90 -7.82 12.78
CA HIS A 203 13.29 -7.37 13.03
C HIS A 203 13.97 -8.10 14.19
N ARG A 204 13.20 -8.69 15.13
CA ARG A 204 13.77 -9.45 16.28
C ARG A 204 14.38 -10.79 15.89
N GLU A 205 14.07 -11.31 14.71
CA GLU A 205 14.61 -12.57 14.21
C GLU A 205 15.92 -12.37 13.40
N LEU A 206 16.34 -11.11 13.20
CA LEU A 206 17.57 -10.71 12.51
C LEU A 206 18.74 -10.40 13.45
N LEU A 207 18.51 -10.41 14.77
CA LEU A 207 19.50 -10.21 15.84
C LEU A 207 19.87 -11.52 16.50
#